data_2fa7d3892a222d944925e113dbc3a438
#
_entry.id   2fa7d3892a222d944925e113dbc3a438
#
_cell.length_a   1.000
_cell.length_b   1.000
_cell.length_c   1.000
_cell.angle_alpha   90.00
_cell.angle_beta   90.00
_cell.angle_gamma   90.00
#
_symmetry.space_group_name_H-M   'P 1'
#
loop_
_entity.id
_entity.type
_entity.pdbx_description
1 polymer ?
#
loop_
_entity_poly.entity_id
_entity_poly.type
_entity_poly.pdbx_seq_one_letter_code
_entity_poly.pdbx_strand_id
1 'polypeptide(L)'
;LYFSGKKVPHDYDQALAMYEKAAADGHPGAQCQAGYCYKRGLGCKKDVDKAFSYYRQSTEGGDETATYNLGCFYEHGVGCTEDPAKAAELYARAGSLGLPMGWKNLGLLYARGLGVPKDPEKARKYLTKAAEQDVPGAAEALQTLTPARAFPATALRIGCLFLLVIVAFLGMGLWDGVPSERLFSGGFAAAFAACAVFIRSKVNQRQPQLPKPLRILYIVLGALLVLAGILVLLSLPGSGEPITAEDYWLVGCALLGGGALLYRAMGKKNKA
;
A
#
# COMPACT_ATOMS: atom_id res chain seq x y z
N LEU A 1 -38.09 6.49 -8.44
CA LEU A 1 -38.59 5.43 -9.31
C LEU A 1 -38.14 5.63 -10.74
N TYR A 2 -38.37 6.80 -11.33
CA TYR A 2 -37.96 7.11 -12.72
C TYR A 2 -36.46 7.06 -12.93
N PHE A 3 -35.67 7.56 -11.96
CA PHE A 3 -34.23 7.58 -12.07
C PHE A 3 -33.55 6.20 -11.86
N SER A 4 -34.09 5.38 -10.98
CA SER A 4 -33.52 4.06 -10.67
C SER A 4 -33.90 2.96 -11.66
N GLY A 5 -34.93 3.18 -12.50
CA GLY A 5 -35.42 2.20 -13.47
C GLY A 5 -35.95 0.89 -12.87
N LYS A 6 -36.21 0.84 -11.56
CA LYS A 6 -36.61 -0.41 -10.89
C LYS A 6 -38.06 -0.83 -11.18
N LYS A 7 -38.95 0.15 -11.40
CA LYS A 7 -40.40 -0.10 -11.65
C LYS A 7 -40.88 0.48 -12.97
N VAL A 8 -40.18 1.46 -13.51
CA VAL A 8 -40.46 2.11 -14.80
C VAL A 8 -39.17 2.23 -15.57
N PRO A 9 -39.16 2.26 -16.90
CA PRO A 9 -37.99 2.58 -17.69
C PRO A 9 -37.36 3.89 -17.22
N HIS A 10 -36.05 4.03 -17.42
CA HIS A 10 -35.32 5.26 -17.13
C HIS A 10 -35.92 6.40 -17.97
N ASP A 11 -36.69 7.27 -17.32
CA ASP A 11 -37.22 8.49 -17.92
C ASP A 11 -36.51 9.68 -17.26
N TYR A 12 -35.38 10.03 -17.83
CA TYR A 12 -34.57 11.11 -17.29
C TYR A 12 -35.17 12.49 -17.50
N ASP A 13 -36.04 12.67 -18.51
CA ASP A 13 -36.72 13.95 -18.78
C ASP A 13 -37.74 14.21 -17.66
N GLN A 14 -38.57 13.22 -17.33
CA GLN A 14 -39.52 13.32 -16.22
C GLN A 14 -38.82 13.44 -14.86
N ALA A 15 -37.77 12.68 -14.66
CA ALA A 15 -36.97 12.74 -13.41
C ALA A 15 -36.38 14.15 -13.21
N LEU A 16 -35.79 14.73 -14.25
CA LEU A 16 -35.22 16.08 -14.19
C LEU A 16 -36.32 17.11 -13.91
N ALA A 17 -37.47 17.07 -14.61
CA ALA A 17 -38.57 18.00 -14.37
C ALA A 17 -39.07 17.95 -12.92
N MET A 18 -39.13 16.76 -12.31
CA MET A 18 -39.51 16.60 -10.90
C MET A 18 -38.45 17.18 -9.97
N TYR A 19 -37.12 16.93 -10.27
CA TYR A 19 -36.05 17.51 -9.47
C TYR A 19 -36.01 19.02 -9.56
N GLU A 20 -36.22 19.60 -10.75
CA GLU A 20 -36.27 21.06 -10.92
C GLU A 20 -37.41 21.70 -10.14
N LYS A 21 -38.63 21.07 -10.16
CA LYS A 21 -39.75 21.53 -9.37
C LYS A 21 -39.44 21.52 -7.87
N ALA A 22 -38.94 20.42 -7.35
CA ALA A 22 -38.54 20.32 -5.93
C ALA A 22 -37.34 21.20 -5.59
N ALA A 23 -36.42 21.42 -6.53
CA ALA A 23 -35.30 22.34 -6.36
C ALA A 23 -35.76 23.80 -6.25
N ALA A 24 -36.77 24.18 -6.99
CA ALA A 24 -37.41 25.52 -6.90
C ALA A 24 -38.04 25.74 -5.53
N ASP A 25 -38.56 24.69 -4.90
CA ASP A 25 -39.10 24.72 -3.52
C ASP A 25 -37.99 24.73 -2.46
N GLY A 26 -36.70 24.77 -2.87
CA GLY A 26 -35.52 24.88 -1.98
C GLY A 26 -35.04 23.55 -1.39
N HIS A 27 -35.51 22.39 -1.90
CA HIS A 27 -35.01 21.08 -1.40
C HIS A 27 -33.56 20.78 -1.81
N PRO A 28 -32.58 20.71 -0.86
CA PRO A 28 -31.17 20.55 -1.19
C PRO A 28 -30.89 19.27 -1.99
N GLY A 29 -31.46 18.13 -1.58
CA GLY A 29 -31.27 16.86 -2.30
C GLY A 29 -31.78 16.91 -3.74
N ALA A 30 -32.91 17.62 -4.01
CA ALA A 30 -33.43 17.79 -5.37
C ALA A 30 -32.49 18.68 -6.21
N GLN A 31 -31.98 19.76 -5.63
CA GLN A 31 -30.95 20.63 -6.24
C GLN A 31 -29.70 19.81 -6.60
N CYS A 32 -29.25 18.95 -5.69
CA CYS A 32 -28.12 18.06 -5.94
C CYS A 32 -28.39 17.14 -7.15
N GLN A 33 -29.57 16.52 -7.22
CA GLN A 33 -29.94 15.62 -8.32
C GLN A 33 -30.11 16.38 -9.65
N ALA A 34 -30.72 17.55 -9.66
CA ALA A 34 -30.81 18.41 -10.85
C ALA A 34 -29.38 18.77 -11.33
N GLY A 35 -28.49 19.17 -10.42
CA GLY A 35 -27.08 19.42 -10.73
C GLY A 35 -26.38 18.21 -11.37
N TYR A 36 -26.64 17.01 -10.85
CA TYR A 36 -26.11 15.76 -11.43
C TYR A 36 -26.66 15.51 -12.84
N CYS A 37 -27.95 15.71 -13.07
CA CYS A 37 -28.56 15.56 -14.40
C CYS A 37 -27.92 16.51 -15.42
N TYR A 38 -27.77 17.79 -15.09
CA TYR A 38 -27.12 18.77 -15.97
C TYR A 38 -25.64 18.47 -16.20
N LYS A 39 -24.90 18.03 -15.18
CA LYS A 39 -23.50 17.60 -15.31
C LYS A 39 -23.34 16.44 -16.30
N ARG A 40 -24.27 15.51 -16.33
CA ARG A 40 -24.20 14.28 -17.14
C ARG A 40 -24.96 14.38 -18.47
N GLY A 41 -25.86 15.37 -18.61
CA GLY A 41 -26.78 15.47 -19.74
C GLY A 41 -27.88 14.41 -19.69
N LEU A 42 -28.45 14.16 -18.52
CA LEU A 42 -29.54 13.20 -18.31
C LEU A 42 -30.88 13.95 -18.33
N GLY A 43 -31.72 13.66 -19.29
CA GLY A 43 -32.99 14.38 -19.51
C GLY A 43 -32.78 15.83 -20.02
N CYS A 44 -31.57 16.21 -20.42
CA CYS A 44 -31.27 17.52 -20.95
C CYS A 44 -29.93 17.52 -21.69
N LYS A 45 -29.65 18.61 -22.42
CA LYS A 45 -28.30 18.86 -22.91
C LYS A 45 -27.38 19.12 -21.70
N LYS A 46 -26.19 18.54 -21.73
CA LYS A 46 -25.17 18.78 -20.71
C LYS A 46 -24.90 20.29 -20.58
N ASP A 47 -24.99 20.77 -19.34
CA ASP A 47 -24.80 22.18 -18.99
C ASP A 47 -24.07 22.26 -17.65
N VAL A 48 -22.77 22.56 -17.72
CA VAL A 48 -21.88 22.56 -16.57
C VAL A 48 -22.12 23.77 -15.68
N ASP A 49 -22.51 24.91 -16.23
CA ASP A 49 -22.75 26.14 -15.47
C ASP A 49 -24.02 26.02 -14.65
N LYS A 50 -25.08 25.43 -15.24
CA LYS A 50 -26.29 25.07 -14.47
C LYS A 50 -25.99 24.06 -13.37
N ALA A 51 -25.19 23.03 -13.67
CA ALA A 51 -24.80 22.04 -12.68
C ALA A 51 -24.05 22.70 -11.51
N PHE A 52 -23.11 23.60 -11.79
CA PHE A 52 -22.39 24.37 -10.77
C PHE A 52 -23.35 25.20 -9.90
N SER A 53 -24.28 25.90 -10.53
CA SER A 53 -25.29 26.71 -9.82
C SER A 53 -26.14 25.85 -8.87
N TYR A 54 -26.63 24.71 -9.34
CA TYR A 54 -27.42 23.79 -8.53
C TYR A 54 -26.62 23.19 -7.38
N TYR A 55 -25.39 22.76 -7.62
CA TYR A 55 -24.54 22.24 -6.54
C TYR A 55 -24.23 23.32 -5.48
N ARG A 56 -24.02 24.58 -5.90
CA ARG A 56 -23.83 25.67 -4.97
C ARG A 56 -25.05 25.89 -4.07
N GLN A 57 -26.24 25.99 -4.65
CA GLN A 57 -27.49 26.14 -3.90
C GLN A 57 -27.71 24.98 -2.93
N SER A 58 -27.53 23.76 -3.41
CA SER A 58 -27.65 22.55 -2.59
C SER A 58 -26.63 22.51 -1.44
N THR A 59 -25.40 22.97 -1.67
CA THR A 59 -24.34 23.10 -0.63
C THR A 59 -24.74 24.11 0.44
N GLU A 60 -25.37 25.22 0.07
CA GLU A 60 -25.93 26.20 1.02
C GLU A 60 -27.03 25.56 1.88
N GLY A 61 -27.82 24.67 1.31
CA GLY A 61 -28.83 23.87 2.01
C GLY A 61 -28.26 22.71 2.85
N GLY A 62 -26.96 22.49 2.84
CA GLY A 62 -26.28 21.50 3.69
C GLY A 62 -26.19 20.07 3.13
N ASP A 63 -26.46 19.87 1.83
CA ASP A 63 -26.31 18.54 1.21
C ASP A 63 -24.83 18.15 1.09
N GLU A 64 -24.48 17.01 1.65
CA GLU A 64 -23.10 16.51 1.69
C GLU A 64 -22.56 16.10 0.31
N THR A 65 -23.45 15.54 -0.52
CA THR A 65 -23.10 15.08 -1.88
C THR A 65 -22.86 16.26 -2.81
N ALA A 66 -23.71 17.27 -2.74
CA ALA A 66 -23.52 18.51 -3.49
C ALA A 66 -22.25 19.25 -3.04
N THR A 67 -22.00 19.30 -1.73
CA THR A 67 -20.78 19.91 -1.16
C THR A 67 -19.52 19.22 -1.70
N TYR A 68 -19.51 17.89 -1.76
CA TYR A 68 -18.43 17.12 -2.35
C TYR A 68 -18.27 17.39 -3.86
N ASN A 69 -19.39 17.37 -4.61
CA ASN A 69 -19.36 17.63 -6.05
C ASN A 69 -18.89 19.05 -6.37
N LEU A 70 -19.30 20.03 -5.59
CA LEU A 70 -18.81 21.41 -5.72
C LEU A 70 -17.32 21.51 -5.44
N GLY A 71 -16.79 20.75 -4.48
CA GLY A 71 -15.35 20.60 -4.25
C GLY A 71 -14.62 20.06 -5.48
N CYS A 72 -15.19 19.04 -6.15
CA CYS A 72 -14.61 18.52 -7.40
C CYS A 72 -14.62 19.56 -8.53
N PHE A 73 -15.65 20.42 -8.59
CA PHE A 73 -15.71 21.49 -9.59
C PHE A 73 -14.60 22.51 -9.38
N TYR A 74 -14.34 22.94 -8.13
CA TYR A 74 -13.25 23.85 -7.81
C TYR A 74 -11.87 23.20 -7.97
N GLU A 75 -11.71 21.91 -7.65
CA GLU A 75 -10.43 21.21 -7.82
C GLU A 75 -9.98 21.15 -9.30
N HIS A 76 -10.96 21.03 -10.22
CA HIS A 76 -10.68 20.83 -11.65
C HIS A 76 -11.05 22.03 -12.53
N GLY A 77 -11.51 23.12 -11.97
CA GLY A 77 -11.92 24.30 -12.73
C GLY A 77 -13.12 24.05 -13.67
N VAL A 78 -14.07 23.19 -13.25
CA VAL A 78 -15.22 22.81 -14.07
C VAL A 78 -16.36 23.80 -13.84
N GLY A 79 -16.71 24.61 -14.86
CA GLY A 79 -17.71 25.66 -14.73
C GLY A 79 -17.33 26.83 -13.79
N CYS A 80 -16.07 26.84 -13.33
CA CYS A 80 -15.53 27.92 -12.49
C CYS A 80 -14.00 27.96 -12.63
N THR A 81 -13.37 29.00 -12.07
CA THR A 81 -11.90 29.04 -11.95
C THR A 81 -11.44 27.95 -10.98
N GLU A 82 -10.36 27.25 -11.34
CA GLU A 82 -9.72 26.26 -10.48
C GLU A 82 -9.27 26.91 -9.16
N ASP A 83 -9.73 26.35 -8.04
CA ASP A 83 -9.41 26.81 -6.69
C ASP A 83 -9.28 25.59 -5.74
N PRO A 84 -8.10 24.96 -5.70
CA PRO A 84 -7.88 23.82 -4.82
C PRO A 84 -8.01 24.15 -3.32
N ALA A 85 -7.84 25.42 -2.91
CA ALA A 85 -8.03 25.81 -1.52
C ALA A 85 -9.51 25.73 -1.14
N LYS A 86 -10.40 26.28 -1.98
CA LYS A 86 -11.84 26.11 -1.82
C LYS A 86 -12.26 24.64 -1.89
N ALA A 87 -11.65 23.85 -2.78
CA ALA A 87 -11.93 22.42 -2.86
C ALA A 87 -11.60 21.72 -1.53
N ALA A 88 -10.46 22.05 -0.90
CA ALA A 88 -10.10 21.50 0.40
C ALA A 88 -11.11 21.84 1.51
N GLU A 89 -11.60 23.08 1.56
CA GLU A 89 -12.64 23.48 2.51
C GLU A 89 -13.95 22.72 2.30
N LEU A 90 -14.37 22.58 1.04
CA LEU A 90 -15.59 21.84 0.67
C LEU A 90 -15.46 20.35 0.96
N TYR A 91 -14.31 19.73 0.70
CA TYR A 91 -14.08 18.34 1.05
C TYR A 91 -14.09 18.11 2.57
N ALA A 92 -13.49 19.05 3.34
CA ALA A 92 -13.56 18.99 4.79
C ALA A 92 -15.01 19.07 5.29
N ARG A 93 -15.80 19.98 4.73
CA ARG A 93 -17.22 20.14 5.04
C ARG A 93 -18.04 18.91 4.65
N ALA A 94 -17.86 18.36 3.45
CA ALA A 94 -18.53 17.14 3.00
C ALA A 94 -18.23 15.96 3.93
N GLY A 95 -16.96 15.78 4.31
CA GLY A 95 -16.56 14.75 5.28
C GLY A 95 -17.21 14.93 6.65
N SER A 96 -17.32 16.18 7.14
CA SER A 96 -17.98 16.48 8.42
C SER A 96 -19.51 16.29 8.38
N LEU A 97 -20.13 16.44 7.21
CA LEU A 97 -21.55 16.16 6.99
C LEU A 97 -21.85 14.67 6.86
N GLY A 98 -20.86 13.81 6.83
CA GLY A 98 -21.04 12.35 6.80
C GLY A 98 -20.69 11.69 5.47
N LEU A 99 -20.10 12.40 4.50
CA LEU A 99 -19.64 11.83 3.25
C LEU A 99 -18.12 11.49 3.31
N PRO A 100 -17.72 10.22 3.51
CA PRO A 100 -16.32 9.86 3.75
C PRO A 100 -15.40 10.09 2.54
N MET A 101 -15.95 10.18 1.33
CA MET A 101 -15.20 10.55 0.13
C MET A 101 -14.58 11.95 0.25
N GLY A 102 -15.18 12.86 1.01
CA GLY A 102 -14.61 14.17 1.34
C GLY A 102 -13.29 14.03 2.09
N TRP A 103 -13.23 13.15 3.10
CA TRP A 103 -11.97 12.90 3.83
C TRP A 103 -10.87 12.32 2.94
N LYS A 104 -11.22 11.41 2.02
CA LYS A 104 -10.25 10.86 1.06
C LYS A 104 -9.62 11.96 0.21
N ASN A 105 -10.44 12.78 -0.44
CA ASN A 105 -9.95 13.81 -1.35
C ASN A 105 -9.17 14.89 -0.57
N LEU A 106 -9.64 15.31 0.60
CA LEU A 106 -8.90 16.22 1.48
C LEU A 106 -7.52 15.65 1.85
N GLY A 107 -7.45 14.37 2.20
CA GLY A 107 -6.20 13.69 2.49
C GLY A 107 -5.24 13.68 1.30
N LEU A 108 -5.75 13.50 0.08
CA LEU A 108 -4.96 13.57 -1.16
C LEU A 108 -4.45 14.99 -1.44
N LEU A 109 -5.26 16.04 -1.16
CA LEU A 109 -4.80 17.43 -1.29
C LEU A 109 -3.66 17.74 -0.32
N TYR A 110 -3.75 17.32 0.95
CA TYR A 110 -2.64 17.46 1.91
C TYR A 110 -1.40 16.66 1.53
N ALA A 111 -1.56 15.47 0.93
CA ALA A 111 -0.46 14.65 0.47
C ALA A 111 0.35 15.32 -0.66
N ARG A 112 -0.36 15.99 -1.56
CA ARG A 112 0.22 16.67 -2.73
C ARG A 112 0.63 18.11 -2.44
N GLY A 113 0.01 18.78 -1.46
CA GLY A 113 0.19 20.21 -1.21
C GLY A 113 -0.58 21.08 -2.21
N LEU A 114 -1.76 20.64 -2.64
CA LEU A 114 -2.61 21.36 -3.59
C LEU A 114 -3.65 22.18 -2.82
N GLY A 115 -3.63 23.49 -2.96
CA GLY A 115 -4.53 24.41 -2.26
C GLY A 115 -4.33 24.49 -0.74
N VAL A 116 -3.55 23.59 -0.18
CA VAL A 116 -3.18 23.53 1.24
C VAL A 116 -1.68 23.22 1.37
N PRO A 117 -1.01 23.68 2.45
CA PRO A 117 0.37 23.28 2.70
C PRO A 117 0.51 21.75 2.75
N LYS A 118 1.54 21.22 2.12
CA LYS A 118 1.80 19.76 2.14
C LYS A 118 2.03 19.29 3.58
N ASP A 119 1.20 18.36 4.03
CA ASP A 119 1.23 17.83 5.40
C ASP A 119 0.92 16.32 5.38
N PRO A 120 1.97 15.48 5.40
CA PRO A 120 1.79 14.02 5.37
C PRO A 120 1.03 13.47 6.58
N GLU A 121 1.10 14.12 7.75
CA GLU A 121 0.41 13.66 8.95
C GLU A 121 -1.09 13.93 8.86
N LYS A 122 -1.47 15.14 8.39
CA LYS A 122 -2.88 15.43 8.10
C LYS A 122 -3.41 14.55 6.98
N ALA A 123 -2.62 14.33 5.92
CA ALA A 123 -3.00 13.42 4.85
C ALA A 123 -3.29 12.02 5.40
N ARG A 124 -2.41 11.47 6.24
CA ARG A 124 -2.61 10.17 6.89
C ARG A 124 -3.87 10.16 7.75
N LYS A 125 -4.06 11.17 8.60
CA LYS A 125 -5.24 11.29 9.46
C LYS A 125 -6.55 11.22 8.67
N TYR A 126 -6.67 11.98 7.58
CA TYR A 126 -7.89 12.02 6.80
C TYR A 126 -8.08 10.75 5.94
N LEU A 127 -7.01 10.20 5.38
CA LEU A 127 -7.09 8.93 4.63
C LEU A 127 -7.43 7.75 5.55
N THR A 128 -6.96 7.75 6.80
CA THR A 128 -7.36 6.73 7.79
C THR A 128 -8.86 6.81 8.07
N LYS A 129 -9.41 8.03 8.31
CA LYS A 129 -10.85 8.22 8.50
C LYS A 129 -11.69 7.72 7.31
N ALA A 130 -11.18 7.90 6.09
CA ALA A 130 -11.84 7.41 4.89
C ALA A 130 -11.71 5.89 4.74
N ALA A 131 -10.56 5.31 5.08
CA ALA A 131 -10.32 3.87 5.01
C ALA A 131 -11.12 3.09 6.06
N GLU A 132 -11.34 3.64 7.26
CA GLU A 132 -12.20 3.08 8.31
C GLU A 132 -13.66 2.99 7.89
N GLN A 133 -14.07 3.73 6.88
CA GLN A 133 -15.40 3.72 6.28
C GLN A 133 -15.42 3.06 4.90
N ASP A 134 -14.45 2.20 4.61
CA ASP A 134 -14.33 1.41 3.39
C ASP A 134 -14.39 2.21 2.09
N VAL A 135 -13.92 3.48 2.10
CA VAL A 135 -13.88 4.29 0.87
C VAL A 135 -12.87 3.70 -0.12
N PRO A 136 -13.30 3.37 -1.35
CA PRO A 136 -12.42 2.81 -2.35
C PRO A 136 -11.20 3.70 -2.63
N GLY A 137 -9.99 3.10 -2.66
CA GLY A 137 -8.74 3.79 -2.92
C GLY A 137 -8.16 4.57 -1.73
N ALA A 138 -8.84 4.62 -0.56
CA ALA A 138 -8.31 5.31 0.62
C ALA A 138 -7.17 4.52 1.27
N ALA A 139 -7.32 3.20 1.37
CA ALA A 139 -6.30 2.32 1.93
C ALA A 139 -5.03 2.28 1.06
N GLU A 140 -5.18 2.26 -0.26
CA GLU A 140 -4.08 2.33 -1.21
C GLU A 140 -3.35 3.68 -1.11
N ALA A 141 -4.09 4.78 -1.05
CA ALA A 141 -3.52 6.12 -0.87
C ALA A 141 -2.75 6.21 0.46
N LEU A 142 -3.26 5.62 1.54
CA LEU A 142 -2.59 5.57 2.84
C LEU A 142 -1.28 4.77 2.76
N GLN A 143 -1.24 3.66 2.00
CA GLN A 143 -0.02 2.89 1.78
C GLN A 143 1.06 3.68 1.04
N THR A 144 0.68 4.55 0.11
CA THR A 144 1.64 5.41 -0.61
C THR A 144 2.25 6.50 0.27
N LEU A 145 1.53 6.94 1.31
CA LEU A 145 2.00 7.93 2.27
C LEU A 145 2.87 7.34 3.38
N THR A 146 2.69 6.06 3.69
CA THR A 146 3.63 5.42 4.61
C THR A 146 4.97 5.34 3.88
N PRO A 147 6.04 6.01 4.34
CA PRO A 147 7.37 5.74 3.81
C PRO A 147 7.53 4.23 3.85
N ALA A 148 7.93 3.63 2.72
CA ALA A 148 8.29 2.22 2.69
C ALA A 148 9.08 1.99 3.98
N ARG A 149 8.53 1.19 4.91
CA ARG A 149 9.00 1.10 6.31
C ARG A 149 10.50 1.12 6.29
N ALA A 150 11.09 2.24 6.66
CA ALA A 150 12.53 2.31 6.85
C ALA A 150 12.86 1.12 7.74
N PHE A 151 13.78 0.27 7.32
CA PHE A 151 14.22 -0.86 8.12
C PHE A 151 14.42 -0.34 9.53
N PRO A 152 13.76 -0.91 10.55
CA PRO A 152 14.02 -0.46 11.89
C PRO A 152 15.55 -0.50 12.08
N ALA A 153 16.12 0.61 12.53
CA ALA A 153 17.57 0.72 12.73
C ALA A 153 18.12 -0.47 13.52
N THR A 154 17.27 -1.09 14.34
CA THR A 154 17.51 -2.35 15.04
C THR A 154 17.72 -3.53 14.09
N ALA A 155 16.97 -3.67 12.99
CA ALA A 155 17.18 -4.77 12.04
C ALA A 155 18.47 -4.59 11.24
N LEU A 156 18.83 -3.34 10.91
CA LEU A 156 20.10 -3.02 10.28
C LEU A 156 21.27 -3.29 11.25
N ARG A 157 21.14 -2.90 12.52
CA ARG A 157 22.14 -3.17 13.57
C ARG A 157 22.33 -4.67 13.81
N ILE A 158 21.25 -5.45 13.86
CA ILE A 158 21.30 -6.91 13.98
C ILE A 158 21.97 -7.52 12.77
N GLY A 159 21.67 -7.08 11.54
CA GLY A 159 22.33 -7.52 10.33
C GLY A 159 23.82 -7.23 10.31
N CYS A 160 24.24 -6.03 10.73
CA CYS A 160 25.65 -5.65 10.86
C CYS A 160 26.36 -6.45 11.94
N LEU A 161 25.75 -6.70 13.09
CA LEU A 161 26.28 -7.54 14.16
C LEU A 161 26.49 -8.98 13.68
N PHE A 162 25.56 -9.53 12.92
CA PHE A 162 25.68 -10.86 12.31
C PHE A 162 26.83 -10.93 11.31
N LEU A 163 26.98 -9.88 10.48
CA LEU A 163 28.10 -9.79 9.52
C LEU A 163 29.47 -9.72 10.24
N LEU A 164 29.53 -8.92 11.33
CA LEU A 164 30.75 -8.83 12.15
C LEU A 164 31.10 -10.17 12.83
N VAL A 165 30.10 -10.91 13.31
CA VAL A 165 30.29 -12.24 13.89
C VAL A 165 30.84 -13.21 12.83
N ILE A 166 30.28 -13.19 11.60
CA ILE A 166 30.75 -14.02 10.49
C ILE A 166 32.22 -13.66 10.13
N VAL A 167 32.51 -12.37 10.02
CA VAL A 167 33.89 -11.90 9.70
C VAL A 167 34.87 -12.26 10.81
N ALA A 168 34.49 -12.14 12.08
CA ALA A 168 35.31 -12.53 13.22
C ALA A 168 35.62 -14.06 13.21
N PHE A 169 34.62 -14.88 12.91
CA PHE A 169 34.79 -16.34 12.79
C PHE A 169 35.67 -16.72 11.60
N LEU A 170 35.50 -16.07 10.45
CA LEU A 170 36.37 -16.28 9.28
C LEU A 170 37.79 -15.82 9.59
N GLY A 171 37.97 -14.73 10.33
CA GLY A 171 39.28 -14.25 10.80
C GLY A 171 39.98 -15.20 11.78
N MET A 172 39.22 -15.84 12.69
CA MET A 172 39.76 -16.84 13.61
C MET A 172 40.14 -18.16 12.91
N GLY A 173 39.42 -18.52 11.81
CA GLY A 173 39.77 -19.72 11.02
C GLY A 173 41.04 -19.57 10.18
N LEU A 174 41.52 -18.35 9.99
CA LEU A 174 42.79 -18.03 9.31
C LEU A 174 44.01 -17.96 10.27
N TRP A 175 43.78 -18.04 11.60
CA TRP A 175 44.87 -18.01 12.59
C TRP A 175 45.27 -19.43 12.92
N ASP A 176 46.52 -19.76 12.56
CA ASP A 176 47.11 -21.08 12.70
C ASP A 176 46.97 -21.68 14.11
N GLY A 177 46.44 -22.90 14.18
CA GLY A 177 46.57 -23.77 15.35
C GLY A 177 45.27 -24.30 16.00
N VAL A 178 44.09 -24.00 15.52
CA VAL A 178 42.86 -24.61 16.04
C VAL A 178 42.38 -25.72 15.08
N PRO A 179 42.25 -27.00 15.54
CA PRO A 179 41.73 -28.06 14.69
C PRO A 179 40.31 -27.69 14.21
N SER A 180 40.13 -27.60 12.90
CA SER A 180 38.89 -27.21 12.21
C SER A 180 37.69 -28.06 12.61
N GLU A 181 37.88 -29.24 13.12
CA GLU A 181 36.83 -30.19 13.50
C GLU A 181 35.97 -29.75 14.71
N ARG A 182 36.53 -28.95 15.65
CA ARG A 182 35.79 -28.53 16.85
C ARG A 182 35.07 -27.19 16.70
N LEU A 183 35.43 -26.37 15.73
CA LEU A 183 34.78 -25.06 15.47
C LEU A 183 33.47 -25.18 14.69
N PHE A 184 33.33 -26.26 13.93
CA PHE A 184 32.16 -26.43 13.05
C PHE A 184 30.97 -27.14 13.69
N SER A 185 31.16 -27.90 14.78
CA SER A 185 30.12 -28.87 15.20
C SER A 185 28.95 -28.35 16.07
N GLY A 186 29.02 -27.18 16.68
CA GLY A 186 27.99 -26.78 17.60
C GLY A 186 27.42 -25.35 17.40
N GLY A 187 28.31 -24.38 17.20
CA GLY A 187 27.92 -22.97 17.22
C GLY A 187 27.29 -22.49 15.91
N PHE A 188 27.76 -22.97 14.77
CA PHE A 188 27.27 -22.58 13.44
C PHE A 188 25.90 -23.16 13.14
N ALA A 189 25.66 -24.41 13.46
CA ALA A 189 24.36 -25.06 13.28
C ALA A 189 23.27 -24.37 14.11
N ALA A 190 23.54 -24.02 15.35
CA ALA A 190 22.61 -23.32 16.24
C ALA A 190 22.33 -21.89 15.74
N ALA A 191 23.34 -21.15 15.28
CA ALA A 191 23.18 -19.79 14.74
C ALA A 191 22.39 -19.81 13.42
N PHE A 192 22.64 -20.79 12.54
CA PHE A 192 21.88 -20.97 11.30
C PHE A 192 20.43 -21.37 11.55
N ALA A 193 20.19 -22.30 12.47
CA ALA A 193 18.84 -22.71 12.86
C ALA A 193 18.05 -21.54 13.45
N ALA A 194 18.66 -20.74 14.34
CA ALA A 194 18.03 -19.55 14.89
C ALA A 194 17.72 -18.49 13.83
N CYS A 195 18.62 -18.29 12.86
CA CYS A 195 18.42 -17.37 11.74
C CYS A 195 17.30 -17.87 10.81
N ALA A 196 17.25 -19.15 10.51
CA ALA A 196 16.20 -19.77 9.70
C ALA A 196 14.81 -19.68 10.39
N VAL A 197 14.75 -19.92 11.70
CA VAL A 197 13.51 -19.79 12.50
C VAL A 197 13.09 -18.31 12.58
N PHE A 198 14.01 -17.38 12.77
CA PHE A 198 13.69 -15.94 12.80
C PHE A 198 13.19 -15.44 11.45
N ILE A 199 13.82 -15.83 10.35
CA ILE A 199 13.39 -15.49 8.99
C ILE A 199 12.04 -16.13 8.72
N ARG A 200 11.82 -17.39 9.10
CA ARG A 200 10.54 -18.09 8.93
C ARG A 200 9.41 -17.46 9.73
N SER A 201 9.66 -17.03 10.96
CA SER A 201 8.69 -16.36 11.82
C SER A 201 8.26 -14.99 11.29
N LYS A 202 9.20 -14.20 10.74
CA LYS A 202 8.92 -12.88 10.17
C LYS A 202 8.32 -12.94 8.77
N VAL A 203 8.61 -13.98 7.99
CA VAL A 203 8.07 -14.17 6.63
C VAL A 203 6.66 -14.77 6.67
N ASN A 204 6.28 -15.46 7.73
CA ASN A 204 4.95 -16.06 7.88
C ASN A 204 3.87 -15.09 8.37
N GLN A 205 4.22 -13.87 8.79
CA GLN A 205 3.25 -12.81 9.01
C GLN A 205 2.84 -12.24 7.65
N ARG A 206 1.60 -12.53 7.24
CA ARG A 206 0.88 -12.13 6.03
C ARG A 206 1.29 -10.75 5.50
N GLN A 207 2.19 -10.72 4.52
CA GLN A 207 2.45 -9.52 3.72
C GLN A 207 2.39 -9.89 2.24
N PRO A 208 1.46 -9.32 1.46
CA PRO A 208 1.22 -9.76 0.09
C PRO A 208 2.32 -9.41 -0.92
N GLN A 209 3.18 -8.45 -0.64
CA GLN A 209 4.29 -8.09 -1.56
C GLN A 209 5.49 -7.55 -0.77
N LEU A 210 6.63 -8.20 -0.90
CA LEU A 210 7.91 -7.66 -0.42
C LEU A 210 8.36 -6.49 -1.31
N PRO A 211 8.74 -5.32 -0.75
CA PRO A 211 9.29 -4.21 -1.54
C PRO A 211 10.55 -4.64 -2.29
N LYS A 212 10.76 -4.04 -3.49
CA LYS A 212 11.86 -4.40 -4.41
C LYS A 212 13.24 -4.55 -3.72
N PRO A 213 13.70 -3.64 -2.83
CA PRO A 213 14.99 -3.78 -2.17
C PRO A 213 15.06 -4.99 -1.24
N LEU A 214 13.97 -5.37 -0.59
CA LEU A 214 13.89 -6.58 0.23
C LEU A 214 13.95 -7.86 -0.62
N ARG A 215 13.34 -7.86 -1.80
CA ARG A 215 13.45 -8.98 -2.75
C ARG A 215 14.89 -9.21 -3.16
N ILE A 216 15.63 -8.13 -3.49
CA ILE A 216 17.05 -8.21 -3.87
C ILE A 216 17.87 -8.75 -2.70
N LEU A 217 17.66 -8.26 -1.48
CA LEU A 217 18.34 -8.75 -0.29
C LEU A 217 18.10 -10.26 -0.05
N TYR A 218 16.86 -10.74 -0.21
CA TYR A 218 16.54 -12.17 -0.08
C TYR A 218 17.19 -13.02 -1.18
N ILE A 219 17.26 -12.50 -2.41
CA ILE A 219 17.95 -13.18 -3.53
C ILE A 219 19.44 -13.28 -3.24
N VAL A 220 20.07 -12.19 -2.82
CA VAL A 220 21.51 -12.15 -2.48
C VAL A 220 21.81 -13.07 -1.30
N LEU A 221 21.01 -13.01 -0.23
CA LEU A 221 21.21 -13.88 0.95
C LEU A 221 21.02 -15.35 0.60
N GLY A 222 20.00 -15.68 -0.21
CA GLY A 222 19.75 -17.04 -0.69
C GLY A 222 20.89 -17.55 -1.58
N ALA A 223 21.44 -16.71 -2.46
CA ALA A 223 22.57 -17.06 -3.31
C ALA A 223 23.86 -17.26 -2.48
N LEU A 224 24.11 -16.42 -1.47
CA LEU A 224 25.25 -16.59 -0.56
C LEU A 224 25.15 -17.87 0.25
N LEU A 225 23.97 -18.26 0.71
CA LEU A 225 23.75 -19.52 1.42
C LEU A 225 23.99 -20.75 0.53
N VAL A 226 23.54 -20.68 -0.72
CA VAL A 226 23.82 -21.76 -1.70
C VAL A 226 25.31 -21.86 -2.01
N LEU A 227 25.98 -20.72 -2.19
CA LEU A 227 27.41 -20.64 -2.41
C LEU A 227 28.23 -21.20 -1.21
N ALA A 228 27.82 -20.86 0.02
CA ALA A 228 28.42 -21.40 1.23
C ALA A 228 28.24 -22.93 1.30
N GLY A 229 27.07 -23.46 0.96
CA GLY A 229 26.84 -24.89 0.89
C GLY A 229 27.70 -25.60 -0.15
N ILE A 230 27.91 -24.98 -1.32
CA ILE A 230 28.82 -25.50 -2.37
C ILE A 230 30.28 -25.46 -1.92
N LEU A 231 30.72 -24.38 -1.26
CA LEU A 231 32.05 -24.25 -0.73
C LEU A 231 32.35 -25.30 0.35
N VAL A 232 31.39 -25.61 1.22
CA VAL A 232 31.50 -26.69 2.20
C VAL A 232 31.65 -28.05 1.49
N LEU A 233 30.85 -28.28 0.43
CA LEU A 233 30.98 -29.50 -0.40
C LEU A 233 32.38 -29.65 -1.05
N LEU A 234 32.93 -28.54 -1.55
CA LEU A 234 34.24 -28.51 -2.21
C LEU A 234 35.43 -28.60 -1.21
N SER A 235 35.19 -28.22 0.05
CA SER A 235 36.20 -28.28 1.12
C SER A 235 36.22 -29.62 1.86
N LEU A 236 35.33 -30.55 1.53
CA LEU A 236 35.36 -31.90 2.08
C LEU A 236 36.66 -32.61 1.59
N PRO A 237 37.46 -33.16 2.49
CA PRO A 237 38.75 -33.73 2.12
C PRO A 237 38.57 -34.92 1.20
N GLY A 238 39.28 -34.91 0.06
CA GLY A 238 39.37 -36.02 -0.89
C GLY A 238 40.09 -37.27 -0.38
N SER A 239 40.21 -37.43 0.92
CA SER A 239 41.02 -38.45 1.61
C SER A 239 40.16 -39.62 2.10
N GLY A 240 39.40 -40.29 1.22
CA GLY A 240 38.96 -41.67 1.48
C GLY A 240 38.12 -41.94 2.74
N GLU A 241 37.86 -40.99 3.59
CA GLU A 241 36.99 -41.14 4.75
C GLU A 241 35.52 -41.03 4.33
N PRO A 242 34.60 -41.87 4.86
CA PRO A 242 33.20 -41.84 4.51
C PRO A 242 32.58 -40.54 5.03
N ILE A 243 32.00 -39.74 4.13
CA ILE A 243 31.18 -38.56 4.44
C ILE A 243 30.10 -38.96 5.43
N THR A 244 30.02 -38.27 6.58
CA THR A 244 29.09 -38.65 7.63
C THR A 244 27.68 -38.14 7.31
N ALA A 245 26.67 -38.70 7.95
CA ALA A 245 25.26 -38.29 7.78
C ALA A 245 25.06 -36.80 8.19
N GLU A 246 25.90 -36.27 9.10
CA GLU A 246 25.87 -34.88 9.54
C GLU A 246 26.36 -33.92 8.45
N ASP A 247 27.32 -34.31 7.63
CA ASP A 247 27.81 -33.52 6.49
C ASP A 247 26.73 -33.37 5.42
N TYR A 248 26.02 -34.46 5.11
CA TYR A 248 24.88 -34.40 4.19
C TYR A 248 23.74 -33.57 4.73
N TRP A 249 23.50 -33.59 6.05
CA TRP A 249 22.44 -32.80 6.68
C TRP A 249 22.73 -31.30 6.63
N LEU A 250 23.96 -30.88 6.88
CA LEU A 250 24.42 -29.49 6.79
C LEU A 250 24.28 -28.91 5.39
N VAL A 251 24.75 -29.66 4.38
CA VAL A 251 24.63 -29.27 2.97
C VAL A 251 23.15 -29.24 2.54
N GLY A 252 22.36 -30.22 2.94
CA GLY A 252 20.95 -30.29 2.66
C GLY A 252 20.17 -29.10 3.25
N CYS A 253 20.46 -28.72 4.48
CA CYS A 253 19.84 -27.56 5.13
C CYS A 253 20.23 -26.23 4.45
N ALA A 254 21.49 -26.05 4.06
CA ALA A 254 21.96 -24.85 3.36
C ALA A 254 21.34 -24.74 1.96
N LEU A 255 21.28 -25.83 1.20
CA LEU A 255 20.68 -25.88 -0.14
C LEU A 255 19.16 -25.70 -0.09
N LEU A 256 18.47 -26.39 0.82
CA LEU A 256 17.01 -26.26 0.97
C LEU A 256 16.60 -24.88 1.49
N GLY A 257 17.34 -24.33 2.45
CA GLY A 257 17.10 -22.98 2.98
C GLY A 257 17.32 -21.89 1.92
N GLY A 258 18.42 -21.98 1.19
CA GLY A 258 18.76 -21.07 0.09
C GLY A 258 17.79 -21.20 -1.09
N GLY A 259 17.44 -22.43 -1.48
CA GLY A 259 16.47 -22.72 -2.56
C GLY A 259 15.07 -22.21 -2.22
N ALA A 260 14.60 -22.37 -0.99
CA ALA A 260 13.29 -21.87 -0.54
C ALA A 260 13.24 -20.33 -0.53
N LEU A 261 14.34 -19.65 -0.17
CA LEU A 261 14.44 -18.20 -0.23
C LEU A 261 14.42 -17.67 -1.66
N LEU A 262 15.18 -18.30 -2.57
CA LEU A 262 15.20 -17.98 -4.00
C LEU A 262 13.83 -18.22 -4.65
N TYR A 263 13.21 -19.36 -4.40
CA TYR A 263 11.86 -19.67 -4.92
C TYR A 263 10.82 -18.66 -4.48
N ARG A 264 10.87 -18.21 -3.23
CA ARG A 264 9.95 -17.20 -2.69
C ARG A 264 10.21 -15.79 -3.20
N ALA A 265 11.48 -15.43 -3.42
CA ALA A 265 11.88 -14.12 -3.92
C ALA A 265 11.57 -13.94 -5.41
N MET A 266 11.67 -15.02 -6.21
CA MET A 266 11.34 -14.99 -7.63
C MET A 266 9.82 -14.94 -7.89
N GLY A 267 8.99 -15.28 -6.89
CA GLY A 267 7.53 -15.15 -6.89
C GLY A 267 6.88 -15.74 -8.13
N LYS A 268 5.79 -16.43 -7.99
CA LYS A 268 4.99 -16.99 -9.11
C LYS A 268 4.83 -15.99 -10.28
N LYS A 269 5.79 -15.94 -11.19
CA LYS A 269 5.54 -15.55 -12.57
C LYS A 269 5.13 -16.86 -13.25
N ASN A 270 3.87 -17.21 -13.14
CA ASN A 270 3.14 -18.08 -14.09
C ASN A 270 1.83 -18.48 -13.43
N LYS A 271 0.83 -17.65 -13.64
CA LYS A 271 -0.55 -18.04 -13.95
C LYS A 271 -1.10 -16.91 -14.82
N ALA A 272 -0.81 -17.00 -16.09
CA ALA A 272 -1.71 -16.52 -17.11
C ALA A 272 -2.72 -17.62 -17.37
#